data_486a2dc6eb6f71e37506adad1c0b0d44
#
_entry.id   486a2dc6eb6f71e37506adad1c0b0d44
#
_cell.length_a   1.000
_cell.length_b   1.000
_cell.length_c   1.000
_cell.angle_alpha   90.00
_cell.angle_beta   90.00
_cell.angle_gamma   90.00
#
_symmetry.space_group_name_H-M   'P 1'
#
loop_
_entity.id
_entity.type
_entity.pdbx_description
1 polymer ?
#
loop_
_entity_poly.entity_id
_entity_poly.type
_entity_poly.pdbx_seq_one_letter_code
_entity_poly.pdbx_strand_id
1 'polypeptide(L)'
;LSVADLAATRAFYVRLGFRVTGGVADQNWLILVNGTSVIGLFHGLFEGNILTFYPGLSNSMETLDEFTDVRDIQAALGNRGIELVESTDPDGAGTAHITLVDPDGNTILVDQHVPRP
;
A
#
# COMPACT_ATOMS: atom_id res chain seq x y z
N LEU A 1 1.20 8.01 4.01
CA LEU A 1 1.58 9.42 3.97
C LEU A 1 2.91 9.62 4.69
N SER A 2 3.82 10.36 4.09
CA SER A 2 5.03 10.85 4.72
C SER A 2 4.68 12.12 5.51
N VAL A 3 4.92 12.12 6.82
CA VAL A 3 4.49 13.19 7.72
C VAL A 3 5.68 13.80 8.46
N ALA A 4 5.60 15.12 8.71
CA ALA A 4 6.65 15.84 9.42
C ALA A 4 6.55 15.67 10.95
N ASP A 5 5.36 15.47 11.48
CA ASP A 5 5.08 15.30 12.90
C ASP A 5 4.00 14.23 13.07
N LEU A 6 4.43 13.04 13.52
CA LEU A 6 3.54 11.89 13.63
C LEU A 6 2.42 12.13 14.66
N ALA A 7 2.76 12.70 15.83
CA ALA A 7 1.78 12.93 16.90
C ALA A 7 0.73 13.97 16.49
N ALA A 8 1.15 15.06 15.87
CA ALA A 8 0.24 16.10 15.39
C ALA A 8 -0.69 15.59 14.28
N THR A 9 -0.14 14.80 13.36
CA THR A 9 -0.92 14.23 12.25
C THR A 9 -1.90 13.19 12.76
N ARG A 10 -1.49 12.33 13.69
CA ARG A 10 -2.40 11.40 14.36
C ARG A 10 -3.57 12.14 15.01
N ALA A 11 -3.30 13.19 15.79
CA ALA A 11 -4.33 13.96 16.44
C ALA A 11 -5.33 14.58 15.46
N PHE A 12 -4.84 15.05 14.31
CA PHE A 12 -5.68 15.58 13.25
C PHE A 12 -6.63 14.52 12.70
N TYR A 13 -6.11 13.36 12.30
CA TYR A 13 -6.92 12.29 11.70
C TYR A 13 -7.87 11.63 12.70
N VAL A 14 -7.48 11.52 13.98
CA VAL A 14 -8.39 11.05 15.02
C VAL A 14 -9.60 11.99 15.17
N ARG A 15 -9.38 13.30 15.11
CA ARG A 15 -10.49 14.27 15.11
C ARG A 15 -11.35 14.20 13.86
N LEU A 16 -10.77 13.77 12.74
CA LEU A 16 -11.51 13.57 11.48
C LEU A 16 -12.37 12.29 11.51
N GLY A 17 -12.14 11.39 12.45
CA GLY A 17 -12.91 10.16 12.61
C GLY A 17 -12.11 8.87 12.46
N PHE A 18 -10.80 8.96 12.25
CA PHE A 18 -9.93 7.79 12.18
C PHE A 18 -9.58 7.27 13.57
N ARG A 19 -9.27 5.99 13.66
CA ARG A 19 -8.75 5.35 14.88
C ARG A 19 -7.46 4.61 14.56
N VAL A 20 -6.54 4.57 15.50
CA VAL A 20 -5.28 3.84 15.35
C VAL A 20 -5.56 2.34 15.47
N THR A 21 -5.16 1.56 14.47
CA THR A 21 -5.34 0.10 14.43
C THR A 21 -4.03 -0.67 14.37
N GLY A 22 -2.93 -0.01 14.08
CA GLY A 22 -1.63 -0.68 13.96
C GLY A 22 -0.47 0.29 13.97
N GLY A 23 0.71 -0.27 13.81
CA GLY A 23 1.95 0.47 13.83
C GLY A 23 2.55 0.61 15.22
N VAL A 24 3.75 1.21 15.27
CA VAL A 24 4.48 1.49 16.50
C VAL A 24 4.99 2.93 16.42
N ALA A 25 4.41 3.82 17.24
CA ALA A 25 4.76 5.25 17.21
C ALA A 25 6.25 5.49 17.46
N ASP A 26 6.87 4.72 18.35
CA ASP A 26 8.32 4.82 18.65
C ASP A 26 9.20 4.40 17.46
N GLN A 27 8.63 3.69 16.49
CA GLN A 27 9.28 3.32 15.22
C GLN A 27 8.86 4.23 14.07
N ASN A 28 8.19 5.33 14.36
CA ASN A 28 7.81 6.39 13.44
C ASN A 28 6.75 6.00 12.40
N TRP A 29 5.86 5.08 12.74
CA TRP A 29 4.75 4.74 11.84
C TRP A 29 3.50 4.33 12.60
N LEU A 30 2.33 4.63 12.01
CA LEU A 30 1.01 4.25 12.50
C LEU A 30 0.09 3.91 11.34
N ILE A 31 -0.85 3.00 11.59
CA ILE A 31 -1.96 2.71 10.68
C ILE A 31 -3.26 3.18 11.32
N LEU A 32 -4.07 3.88 10.55
CA LEU A 32 -5.35 4.42 11.00
C LEU A 32 -6.46 3.99 10.06
N VAL A 33 -7.64 3.77 10.61
CA VAL A 33 -8.82 3.31 9.87
C VAL A 33 -10.03 4.19 10.18
N ASN A 34 -10.79 4.51 9.16
CA ASN A 34 -12.13 5.11 9.26
C ASN A 34 -13.05 4.39 8.28
N GLY A 35 -13.93 3.50 8.78
CA GLY A 35 -14.77 2.67 7.93
C GLY A 35 -13.91 1.77 7.02
N THR A 36 -14.05 1.93 5.72
CA THR A 36 -13.25 1.19 4.72
C THR A 36 -11.98 1.92 4.29
N SER A 37 -11.75 3.13 4.79
CA SER A 37 -10.55 3.92 4.46
C SER A 37 -9.43 3.59 5.43
N VAL A 38 -8.27 3.25 4.87
CA VAL A 38 -7.05 2.93 5.62
C VAL A 38 -5.95 3.87 5.19
N ILE A 39 -5.29 4.52 6.15
CA ILE A 39 -4.11 5.35 5.89
C ILE A 39 -2.96 4.91 6.76
N GLY A 40 -1.74 5.02 6.23
CA GLY A 40 -0.51 4.86 6.99
C GLY A 40 0.16 6.22 7.18
N LEU A 41 0.65 6.48 8.37
CA LEU A 41 1.43 7.68 8.70
C LEU A 41 2.87 7.25 8.98
N PHE A 42 3.82 7.85 8.27
CA PHE A 42 5.25 7.49 8.36
C PHE A 42 6.09 8.75 8.50
N HIS A 43 6.97 8.78 9.49
CA HIS A 43 7.87 9.89 9.71
C HIS A 43 9.31 9.47 9.44
N GLY A 44 9.97 10.15 8.48
CA GLY A 44 11.39 9.97 8.21
C GLY A 44 11.79 8.62 7.60
N LEU A 45 10.84 7.79 7.13
CA LEU A 45 11.13 6.46 6.58
C LEU A 45 11.29 6.47 5.06
N PHE A 46 10.64 7.40 4.37
CA PHE A 46 10.74 7.61 2.93
C PHE A 46 10.28 9.03 2.57
N GLU A 47 10.55 9.45 1.34
CA GLU A 47 10.10 10.75 0.82
C GLU A 47 8.85 10.58 -0.05
N GLY A 48 7.95 11.57 0.01
CA GLY A 48 6.72 11.58 -0.76
C GLY A 48 5.67 10.62 -0.21
N ASN A 49 4.53 10.57 -0.88
CA ASN A 49 3.43 9.69 -0.51
C ASN A 49 3.42 8.44 -1.36
N ILE A 50 2.95 7.33 -0.80
CA ILE A 50 2.81 6.05 -1.48
C ILE A 50 1.34 5.64 -1.44
N LEU A 51 0.78 5.29 -2.61
CA LEU A 51 -0.50 4.62 -2.73
C LEU A 51 -0.22 3.11 -2.73
N THR A 52 -0.77 2.39 -1.77
CA THR A 52 -0.53 0.95 -1.64
C THR A 52 -1.80 0.16 -1.82
N PHE A 53 -1.71 -0.91 -2.62
CA PHE A 53 -2.78 -1.86 -2.86
C PHE A 53 -2.30 -3.26 -2.50
N TYR A 54 -3.17 -4.07 -1.87
CA TYR A 54 -2.85 -5.42 -1.42
C TYR A 54 -3.73 -6.46 -2.13
N PRO A 55 -3.33 -6.95 -3.31
CA PRO A 55 -4.05 -8.06 -3.94
C PRO A 55 -4.12 -9.25 -2.99
N GLY A 56 -5.31 -9.83 -2.85
CA GLY A 56 -5.52 -10.99 -1.99
C GLY A 56 -5.90 -10.68 -0.55
N LEU A 57 -5.95 -9.41 -0.16
CA LEU A 57 -6.36 -9.00 1.19
C LEU A 57 -7.52 -8.02 1.16
N SER A 58 -8.44 -8.16 2.10
CA SER A 58 -9.47 -7.16 2.36
C SER A 58 -8.88 -5.96 3.12
N ASN A 59 -9.65 -4.87 3.28
CA ASN A 59 -9.24 -3.72 4.07
C ASN A 59 -9.02 -4.04 5.56
N SER A 60 -9.57 -5.15 6.05
CA SER A 60 -9.33 -5.66 7.39
C SER A 60 -8.21 -6.71 7.45
N MET A 61 -7.42 -6.83 6.38
CA MET A 61 -6.28 -7.76 6.25
C MET A 61 -6.67 -9.23 6.29
N GLU A 62 -7.91 -9.56 5.93
CA GLU A 62 -8.36 -10.94 5.77
C GLU A 62 -8.02 -11.44 4.36
N THR A 63 -7.57 -12.69 4.26
CA THR A 63 -7.26 -13.31 2.98
C THR A 63 -8.55 -13.54 2.17
N LEU A 64 -8.50 -13.13 0.90
CA LEU A 64 -9.59 -13.35 -0.06
C LEU A 64 -9.36 -14.65 -0.82
N ASP A 65 -10.44 -15.40 -1.08
CA ASP A 65 -10.38 -16.63 -1.86
C ASP A 65 -10.15 -16.35 -3.35
N GLU A 66 -10.75 -15.27 -3.85
CA GLU A 66 -10.63 -14.82 -5.24
C GLU A 66 -10.09 -13.40 -5.30
N PHE A 67 -9.07 -13.20 -6.12
CA PHE A 67 -8.49 -11.89 -6.39
C PHE A 67 -7.63 -11.95 -7.66
N THR A 68 -7.30 -10.79 -8.21
CA THR A 68 -6.37 -10.69 -9.33
C THR A 68 -4.94 -10.72 -8.82
N ASP A 69 -4.16 -11.72 -9.24
CA ASP A 69 -2.75 -11.86 -8.88
C ASP A 69 -1.93 -10.68 -9.40
N VAL A 70 -0.90 -10.29 -8.64
CA VAL A 70 -0.05 -9.14 -8.99
C VAL A 70 0.64 -9.32 -10.35
N ARG A 71 0.92 -10.55 -10.78
CA ARG A 71 1.55 -10.83 -12.08
C ARG A 71 0.58 -10.61 -13.23
N ASP A 72 -0.71 -10.88 -13.00
CA ASP A 72 -1.76 -10.58 -13.98
C ASP A 72 -2.01 -9.06 -14.07
N ILE A 73 -1.93 -8.36 -12.94
CA ILE A 73 -1.96 -6.89 -12.91
C ILE A 73 -0.76 -6.34 -13.70
N GLN A 74 0.44 -6.86 -13.45
CA GLN A 74 1.66 -6.47 -14.17
C GLN A 74 1.48 -6.64 -15.69
N ALA A 75 0.99 -7.78 -16.13
CA ALA A 75 0.76 -8.06 -17.55
C ALA A 75 -0.27 -7.08 -18.15
N ALA A 76 -1.36 -6.81 -17.45
CA ALA A 76 -2.38 -5.85 -17.90
C ALA A 76 -1.82 -4.43 -18.03
N LEU A 77 -0.99 -3.99 -17.09
CA LEU A 77 -0.35 -2.67 -17.14
C LEU A 77 0.63 -2.58 -18.33
N GLY A 78 1.43 -3.61 -18.56
CA GLY A 78 2.32 -3.69 -19.71
C GLY A 78 1.57 -3.60 -21.04
N ASN A 79 0.42 -4.27 -21.16
CA ASN A 79 -0.44 -4.21 -22.34
C ASN A 79 -1.04 -2.82 -22.58
N ARG A 80 -1.10 -1.98 -21.55
CA ARG A 80 -1.56 -0.59 -21.63
C ARG A 80 -0.42 0.40 -21.82
N GLY A 81 0.82 -0.06 -21.99
CA GLY A 81 1.99 0.77 -22.18
C GLY A 81 2.50 1.47 -20.92
N ILE A 82 2.12 1.00 -19.74
CA ILE A 82 2.60 1.53 -18.47
C ILE A 82 3.92 0.86 -18.10
N GLU A 83 4.97 1.65 -17.86
CA GLU A 83 6.27 1.18 -17.42
C GLU A 83 6.30 1.02 -15.89
N LEU A 84 6.90 -0.06 -15.42
CA LEU A 84 7.11 -0.31 -14.00
C LEU A 84 8.51 0.13 -13.56
N VAL A 85 8.64 0.62 -12.32
CA VAL A 85 9.95 0.87 -11.69
C VAL A 85 10.54 -0.46 -11.21
N GLU A 86 9.72 -1.26 -10.53
CA GLU A 86 10.06 -2.62 -10.12
C GLU A 86 9.02 -3.59 -10.68
N SER A 87 9.49 -4.69 -11.23
CA SER A 87 8.67 -5.78 -11.76
C SER A 87 8.94 -7.08 -11.00
N THR A 88 8.07 -8.05 -11.16
CA THR A 88 8.24 -9.38 -10.56
C THR A 88 8.27 -10.48 -11.61
N ASP A 89 8.77 -11.65 -11.24
CA ASP A 89 8.81 -12.83 -12.13
C ASP A 89 7.36 -13.24 -12.47
N PRO A 90 6.97 -13.20 -13.76
CA PRO A 90 5.62 -13.57 -14.18
C PRO A 90 5.27 -15.04 -13.93
N ASP A 91 6.26 -15.91 -13.78
CA ASP A 91 6.07 -17.34 -13.52
C ASP A 91 6.11 -17.71 -12.04
N GLY A 92 6.34 -16.74 -11.16
CA GLY A 92 6.33 -16.96 -9.72
C GLY A 92 4.94 -17.28 -9.18
N ALA A 93 4.88 -17.90 -8.01
CA ALA A 93 3.62 -18.32 -7.38
C ALA A 93 3.47 -17.81 -5.92
N GLY A 94 4.52 -17.30 -5.32
CA GLY A 94 4.55 -16.79 -3.96
C GLY A 94 4.10 -15.33 -3.85
N THR A 95 4.44 -14.74 -2.71
CA THR A 95 4.28 -13.29 -2.51
C THR A 95 5.14 -12.50 -3.49
N ALA A 96 4.69 -11.36 -3.91
CA ALA A 96 5.41 -10.51 -4.85
C ALA A 96 4.88 -9.07 -4.81
N HIS A 97 5.65 -8.13 -5.33
CA HIS A 97 5.20 -6.75 -5.46
C HIS A 97 5.71 -6.14 -6.77
N ILE A 98 5.02 -5.09 -7.19
CA ILE A 98 5.44 -4.21 -8.29
C ILE A 98 5.33 -2.77 -7.82
N THR A 99 6.15 -1.89 -8.39
CA THR A 99 6.06 -0.45 -8.15
C THR A 99 6.05 0.30 -9.48
N LEU A 100 5.33 1.41 -9.48
CA LEU A 100 5.29 2.35 -10.59
C LEU A 100 5.12 3.76 -10.03
N VAL A 101 5.25 4.75 -10.91
CA VAL A 101 5.17 6.17 -10.53
C VAL A 101 4.15 6.85 -11.43
N ASP A 102 3.28 7.66 -10.84
CA ASP A 102 2.31 8.44 -11.59
C ASP A 102 2.98 9.68 -12.25
N PRO A 103 2.27 10.45 -13.11
CA PRO A 103 2.86 11.62 -13.78
C PRO A 103 3.38 12.70 -12.83
N ASP A 104 2.88 12.77 -11.61
CA ASP A 104 3.31 13.76 -10.60
C ASP A 104 4.41 13.23 -9.68
N GLY A 105 4.91 12.01 -9.93
CA GLY A 105 5.99 11.41 -9.14
C GLY A 105 5.53 10.65 -7.90
N ASN A 106 4.24 10.40 -7.72
CA ASN A 106 3.75 9.61 -6.60
C ASN A 106 4.00 8.13 -6.85
N THR A 107 4.58 7.45 -5.87
CA THR A 107 4.82 6.00 -5.95
C THR A 107 3.51 5.23 -5.75
N ILE A 108 3.31 4.23 -6.57
CA ILE A 108 2.23 3.25 -6.44
C ILE A 108 2.88 1.90 -6.17
N LEU A 109 2.49 1.27 -5.07
CA LEU A 109 2.96 -0.05 -4.66
C LEU A 109 1.79 -1.03 -4.71
N VAL A 110 1.93 -2.08 -5.50
CA VAL A 110 1.01 -3.22 -5.51
C VAL A 110 1.74 -4.38 -4.84
N ASP A 111 1.36 -4.69 -3.62
CA ASP A 111 2.11 -5.56 -2.72
C ASP A 111 1.25 -6.76 -2.30
N GLN A 112 1.52 -7.90 -2.90
CA GLN A 112 0.77 -9.13 -2.64
C GLN A 112 1.47 -9.94 -1.54
N HIS A 113 0.84 -10.00 -0.38
CA HIS A 113 1.34 -10.69 0.81
C HIS A 113 0.89 -12.15 0.91
N VAL A 114 0.12 -12.62 -0.06
CA VAL A 114 -0.41 -13.98 -0.11
C VAL A 114 0.04 -14.65 -1.42
N PRO A 115 0.13 -15.99 -1.45
CA PRO A 115 0.49 -16.67 -2.69
C PRO A 115 -0.59 -16.52 -3.77
N ARG A 116 -0.23 -16.85 -5.01
CA ARG A 116 -1.14 -16.87 -6.16
C ARG A 116 -2.37 -17.71 -5.83
N PRO A 117 -3.59 -17.21 -6.16
CA PRO A 117 -4.83 -17.95 -5.89
C PRO A 117 -4.95 -19.24 -6.68
#